data_01b328e01909cc976550ef74e9b6466a
#
_entry.id   01b328e01909cc976550ef74e9b6466a
#
_cell.length_a   1.000
_cell.length_b   1.000
_cell.length_c   1.000
_cell.angle_alpha   90.00
_cell.angle_beta   90.00
_cell.angle_gamma   90.00
#
_symmetry.space_group_name_H-M   'P 1'
#
loop_
_entity.id
_entity.type
_entity.pdbx_description
1 polymer ?
#
loop_
_entity_poly.entity_id
_entity_poly.type
_entity_poly.pdbx_seq_one_letter_code
_entity_poly.pdbx_strand_id
1 'polypeptide(L)'
;NYGSSPYEEDWPDHFGVSSNGEIALQYGSGLNAAVSYLDNTSGTFVMGLAFETIDTETQRANLIGRVLQYFAGTTDIIDIQVPEHLSVSRIYPNPFNASVNIEYQLDQYAESRILIYDLRGALIADQQMVNNSPGTYHWTWNAENKMGRSVPSGAYFVQLLQGEARSETHKIVLLK
;
A
#
# COMPACT_ATOMS: atom_id res chain seq x y z
N ASN A 1 16.51 -16.35 -7.46
CA ASN A 1 16.44 -15.97 -8.87
C ASN A 1 16.50 -14.46 -8.95
N TYR A 2 17.61 -13.98 -9.45
CA TYR A 2 17.71 -12.59 -9.85
C TYR A 2 16.75 -12.45 -11.04
N GLY A 3 15.70 -11.65 -10.87
CA GLY A 3 14.77 -11.35 -11.95
C GLY A 3 15.48 -10.60 -13.06
N SER A 4 14.80 -10.41 -14.15
CA SER A 4 15.24 -9.57 -15.29
C SER A 4 15.30 -8.07 -14.94
N SER A 5 15.77 -7.75 -13.74
CA SER A 5 16.03 -6.39 -13.29
C SER A 5 17.18 -5.79 -14.09
N PRO A 6 17.12 -4.51 -14.49
CA PRO A 6 18.24 -3.82 -15.15
C PRO A 6 19.51 -3.74 -14.29
N TYR A 7 19.47 -4.22 -13.04
CA TYR A 7 20.58 -4.27 -12.08
C TYR A 7 20.87 -5.72 -11.70
N GLU A 8 21.39 -6.54 -12.63
CA GLU A 8 22.00 -7.81 -12.29
C GLU A 8 23.29 -7.56 -11.51
N GLU A 9 23.35 -8.02 -10.25
CA GLU A 9 24.59 -8.07 -9.50
C GLU A 9 25.30 -9.41 -9.81
N ASP A 10 26.34 -9.35 -10.58
CA ASP A 10 27.15 -10.53 -10.92
C ASP A 10 27.88 -11.13 -9.72
N TRP A 11 28.13 -10.32 -8.67
CA TRP A 11 28.89 -10.67 -7.47
C TRP A 11 28.26 -10.06 -6.20
N PRO A 12 27.15 -10.63 -5.70
CA PRO A 12 26.55 -10.12 -4.47
C PRO A 12 27.47 -10.33 -3.26
N ASP A 13 27.56 -9.32 -2.42
CA ASP A 13 28.30 -9.40 -1.16
C ASP A 13 27.71 -10.47 -0.23
N HIS A 14 28.58 -11.12 0.53
CA HIS A 14 28.17 -12.08 1.56
C HIS A 14 28.86 -11.78 2.89
N PHE A 15 28.23 -12.16 4.00
CA PHE A 15 28.65 -11.81 5.34
C PHE A 15 29.02 -13.04 6.19
N GLY A 16 30.07 -12.88 6.99
CA GLY A 16 30.30 -13.75 8.14
C GLY A 16 29.47 -13.32 9.34
N VAL A 17 28.99 -14.25 10.14
CA VAL A 17 28.25 -13.94 11.36
C VAL A 17 29.24 -13.92 12.55
N SER A 18 29.22 -12.82 13.30
CA SER A 18 29.96 -12.75 14.59
C SER A 18 29.19 -13.48 15.69
N SER A 19 29.82 -13.68 16.86
CA SER A 19 29.29 -14.49 17.95
C SER A 19 27.88 -14.15 18.46
N ASN A 20 27.40 -12.94 18.21
CA ASN A 20 26.07 -12.45 18.65
C ASN A 20 25.15 -12.06 17.48
N GLY A 21 25.56 -12.32 16.24
CA GLY A 21 24.75 -12.04 15.07
C GLY A 21 23.94 -13.26 14.64
N GLU A 22 22.86 -13.01 13.91
CA GLU A 22 22.00 -14.02 13.32
C GLU A 22 21.98 -13.90 11.79
N ILE A 23 21.80 -15.03 11.12
CA ILE A 23 21.62 -15.06 9.67
C ILE A 23 20.19 -14.66 9.38
N ALA A 24 20.00 -13.52 8.73
CA ALA A 24 18.67 -13.01 8.39
C ALA A 24 18.18 -13.49 7.02
N LEU A 25 19.08 -13.56 6.03
CA LEU A 25 18.80 -14.06 4.68
C LEU A 25 19.96 -14.88 4.15
N GLN A 26 19.67 -15.84 3.28
CA GLN A 26 20.67 -16.63 2.55
C GLN A 26 20.38 -16.64 1.05
N TYR A 27 21.43 -16.60 0.25
CA TYR A 27 21.35 -16.91 -1.17
C TYR A 27 21.06 -18.40 -1.40
N GLY A 28 20.57 -18.75 -2.56
CA GLY A 28 20.38 -20.15 -2.94
C GLY A 28 21.67 -20.98 -2.96
N SER A 29 22.85 -20.34 -2.98
CA SER A 29 24.17 -20.94 -2.82
C SER A 29 24.53 -21.31 -1.38
N GLY A 30 23.73 -20.90 -0.39
CA GLY A 30 23.99 -21.09 1.04
C GLY A 30 24.89 -20.01 1.68
N LEU A 31 25.34 -19.02 0.91
CA LEU A 31 26.05 -17.86 1.45
C LEU A 31 25.07 -16.88 2.12
N ASN A 32 25.53 -16.19 3.17
CA ASN A 32 24.69 -15.28 3.92
C ASN A 32 24.49 -13.96 3.13
N ALA A 33 23.28 -13.69 2.72
CA ALA A 33 22.88 -12.50 1.98
C ALA A 33 22.56 -11.32 2.91
N ALA A 34 22.15 -11.58 4.15
CA ALA A 34 21.94 -10.57 5.17
C ALA A 34 22.20 -11.15 6.56
N VAL A 35 22.66 -10.30 7.45
CA VAL A 35 22.90 -10.59 8.86
C VAL A 35 22.25 -9.54 9.73
N SER A 36 21.81 -9.95 10.91
CA SER A 36 21.19 -9.07 11.89
C SER A 36 21.84 -9.22 13.26
N TYR A 37 21.74 -8.19 14.05
CA TYR A 37 22.14 -8.15 15.45
C TYR A 37 21.14 -7.30 16.23
N LEU A 38 20.75 -7.77 17.40
CA LEU A 38 19.87 -7.02 18.30
C LEU A 38 20.33 -7.25 19.75
N ASP A 39 20.43 -6.15 20.50
CA ASP A 39 20.56 -6.15 21.95
C ASP A 39 19.52 -5.24 22.61
N ASN A 40 19.61 -5.04 23.92
CA ASN A 40 18.64 -4.22 24.67
C ASN A 40 18.70 -2.72 24.33
N THR A 41 19.69 -2.27 23.57
CA THR A 41 19.96 -0.85 23.33
C THR A 41 20.08 -0.49 21.85
N SER A 42 20.41 -1.48 21.01
CA SER A 42 20.70 -1.24 19.59
C SER A 42 20.36 -2.44 18.72
N GLY A 43 20.08 -2.17 17.45
CA GLY A 43 19.89 -3.20 16.45
C GLY A 43 20.53 -2.80 15.13
N THR A 44 21.04 -3.80 14.41
CA THR A 44 21.65 -3.64 13.08
C THR A 44 21.16 -4.73 12.14
N PHE A 45 20.82 -4.33 10.94
CA PHE A 45 20.53 -5.24 9.83
C PHE A 45 21.37 -4.81 8.63
N VAL A 46 22.18 -5.72 8.12
CA VAL A 46 23.07 -5.48 6.98
C VAL A 46 22.72 -6.45 5.87
N MET A 47 22.56 -5.94 4.68
CA MET A 47 22.19 -6.70 3.50
C MET A 47 23.22 -6.48 2.38
N GLY A 48 23.68 -7.55 1.75
CA GLY A 48 24.70 -7.55 0.68
C GLY A 48 24.12 -7.61 -0.72
N LEU A 49 22.84 -7.31 -0.86
CA LEU A 49 22.17 -7.17 -2.15
C LEU A 49 21.47 -5.80 -2.23
N ALA A 50 21.40 -5.25 -3.42
CA ALA A 50 20.66 -4.01 -3.63
C ALA A 50 19.16 -4.29 -3.43
N PHE A 51 18.49 -3.44 -2.65
CA PHE A 51 17.06 -3.62 -2.31
C PHE A 51 16.18 -3.66 -3.56
N GLU A 52 16.60 -2.94 -4.60
CA GLU A 52 15.93 -2.84 -5.90
C GLU A 52 15.97 -4.15 -6.70
N THR A 53 16.90 -5.05 -6.39
CA THR A 53 17.00 -6.35 -7.07
C THR A 53 15.97 -7.37 -6.59
N ILE A 54 15.21 -7.04 -5.55
CA ILE A 54 14.08 -7.87 -5.09
C ILE A 54 12.93 -7.65 -6.07
N ASP A 55 12.50 -8.74 -6.73
CA ASP A 55 11.63 -8.73 -7.90
C ASP A 55 10.34 -7.93 -7.74
N THR A 56 9.65 -8.06 -6.61
CA THR A 56 8.35 -7.45 -6.43
C THR A 56 8.30 -6.47 -5.26
N GLU A 57 7.49 -5.44 -5.39
CA GLU A 57 7.24 -4.51 -4.29
C GLU A 57 6.68 -5.20 -3.05
N THR A 58 5.85 -6.22 -3.23
CA THR A 58 5.32 -7.03 -2.12
C THR A 58 6.44 -7.73 -1.35
N GLN A 59 7.42 -8.29 -2.06
CA GLN A 59 8.58 -8.94 -1.42
C GLN A 59 9.46 -7.92 -0.70
N ARG A 60 9.67 -6.73 -1.30
CA ARG A 60 10.38 -5.61 -0.65
C ARG A 60 9.67 -5.14 0.61
N ALA A 61 8.35 -4.93 0.54
CA ALA A 61 7.55 -4.53 1.69
C ALA A 61 7.56 -5.58 2.80
N ASN A 62 7.45 -6.87 2.46
CA ASN A 62 7.54 -7.98 3.40
C ASN A 62 8.92 -8.05 4.09
N LEU A 63 10.00 -7.81 3.35
CA LEU A 63 11.35 -7.78 3.92
C LEU A 63 11.48 -6.64 4.92
N ILE A 64 11.09 -5.42 4.54
CA ILE A 64 11.12 -4.27 5.45
C ILE A 64 10.23 -4.50 6.68
N GLY A 65 9.03 -5.05 6.50
CA GLY A 65 8.14 -5.40 7.61
C GLY A 65 8.79 -6.35 8.61
N ARG A 66 9.47 -7.39 8.13
CA ARG A 66 10.21 -8.34 8.99
C ARG A 66 11.40 -7.69 9.70
N VAL A 67 12.13 -6.81 9.02
CA VAL A 67 13.24 -6.07 9.62
C VAL A 67 12.75 -5.15 10.74
N LEU A 68 11.68 -4.41 10.51
CA LEU A 68 11.07 -3.55 11.52
C LEU A 68 10.53 -4.35 12.71
N GLN A 69 9.90 -5.48 12.46
CA GLN A 69 9.41 -6.40 13.50
C GLN A 69 10.56 -6.96 14.35
N TYR A 70 11.67 -7.35 13.74
CA TYR A 70 12.85 -7.80 14.42
C TYR A 70 13.40 -6.74 15.41
N PHE A 71 13.47 -5.47 14.98
CA PHE A 71 13.93 -4.37 15.82
C PHE A 71 12.94 -3.93 16.88
N ALA A 72 11.65 -4.11 16.65
CA ALA A 72 10.62 -3.79 17.64
C ALA A 72 10.65 -4.71 18.87
N GLY A 73 11.40 -5.83 18.80
CA GLY A 73 11.48 -6.82 19.89
C GLY A 73 10.10 -7.42 20.25
N THR A 74 9.11 -7.22 19.40
CA THR A 74 7.77 -7.72 19.62
C THR A 74 7.64 -9.07 18.93
N THR A 75 7.38 -10.10 19.72
CA THR A 75 6.80 -11.36 19.24
C THR A 75 5.30 -11.17 18.88
N ASP A 76 4.74 -10.04 19.25
CA ASP A 76 3.47 -9.60 18.72
C ASP A 76 3.73 -9.16 17.27
N ILE A 77 3.22 -9.94 16.35
CA ILE A 77 3.02 -9.56 14.97
C ILE A 77 2.39 -8.17 15.04
N ILE A 78 3.13 -7.12 14.66
CA ILE A 78 2.44 -5.95 14.14
C ILE A 78 1.78 -6.52 12.88
N ASP A 79 0.55 -6.95 13.07
CA ASP A 79 -0.31 -7.31 11.98
C ASP A 79 -0.52 -5.99 11.21
N ILE A 80 0.46 -5.68 10.37
CA ILE A 80 0.25 -4.70 9.33
C ILE A 80 -0.82 -5.38 8.49
N GLN A 81 -2.06 -5.06 8.83
CA GLN A 81 -3.22 -5.46 8.06
C GLN A 81 -3.03 -4.82 6.69
N VAL A 82 -2.24 -5.48 5.84
CA VAL A 82 -2.28 -5.18 4.41
C VAL A 82 -3.69 -5.58 4.01
N PRO A 83 -4.53 -4.64 3.60
CA PRO A 83 -5.89 -4.98 3.23
C PRO A 83 -5.85 -6.08 2.18
N GLU A 84 -6.53 -7.19 2.42
CA GLU A 84 -6.55 -8.34 1.50
C GLU A 84 -7.28 -8.00 0.19
N HIS A 85 -8.02 -6.90 0.18
CA HIS A 85 -8.87 -6.53 -0.95
C HIS A 85 -8.96 -5.01 -1.13
N LEU A 86 -8.91 -4.58 -2.37
CA LEU A 86 -9.28 -3.24 -2.79
C LEU A 86 -10.73 -2.95 -2.38
N SER A 87 -10.98 -2.01 -1.48
CA SER A 87 -12.33 -1.73 -1.00
C SER A 87 -12.54 -0.30 -0.57
N VAL A 88 -13.80 0.15 -0.64
CA VAL A 88 -14.27 1.34 0.07
C VAL A 88 -14.87 0.86 1.39
N SER A 89 -14.15 1.12 2.49
CA SER A 89 -14.49 0.58 3.82
C SER A 89 -15.60 1.37 4.52
N ARG A 90 -15.64 2.69 4.30
CA ARG A 90 -16.64 3.56 4.93
C ARG A 90 -16.89 4.82 4.11
N ILE A 91 -18.17 5.26 4.09
CA ILE A 91 -18.58 6.53 3.50
C ILE A 91 -19.50 7.27 4.48
N TYR A 92 -19.09 8.45 4.92
CA TYR A 92 -19.86 9.21 5.91
C TYR A 92 -19.65 10.73 5.83
N PRO A 93 -20.72 11.50 6.17
CA PRO A 93 -22.08 11.05 6.35
C PRO A 93 -22.72 10.57 5.03
N ASN A 94 -23.72 9.71 5.10
CA ASN A 94 -24.54 9.33 3.95
C ASN A 94 -25.99 9.11 4.41
N PRO A 95 -26.97 9.94 4.05
CA PRO A 95 -26.89 11.10 3.16
C PRO A 95 -25.95 12.22 3.66
N PHE A 96 -25.43 13.02 2.73
CA PHE A 96 -24.51 14.11 3.05
C PHE A 96 -24.99 15.46 2.49
N ASN A 97 -24.49 16.54 3.11
CA ASN A 97 -24.69 17.92 2.64
C ASN A 97 -23.31 18.58 2.52
N ALA A 98 -23.04 19.12 1.35
CA ALA A 98 -21.81 19.74 0.89
C ALA A 98 -20.62 18.76 0.71
N SER A 99 -20.28 17.91 1.66
CA SER A 99 -19.12 17.00 1.55
C SER A 99 -19.37 15.64 2.17
N VAL A 100 -18.65 14.63 1.66
CA VAL A 100 -18.65 13.26 2.16
C VAL A 100 -17.23 12.73 2.26
N ASN A 101 -16.91 12.05 3.35
CA ASN A 101 -15.63 11.36 3.56
C ASN A 101 -15.74 9.93 3.06
N ILE A 102 -14.76 9.53 2.29
CA ILE A 102 -14.61 8.20 1.73
C ILE A 102 -13.34 7.60 2.33
N GLU A 103 -13.50 6.56 3.14
CA GLU A 103 -12.42 5.76 3.67
C GLU A 103 -12.24 4.54 2.77
N TYR A 104 -11.01 4.28 2.32
CA TYR A 104 -10.73 3.23 1.36
C TYR A 104 -9.44 2.51 1.68
N GLN A 105 -9.34 1.27 1.20
CA GLN A 105 -8.21 0.39 1.40
C GLN A 105 -7.60 0.01 0.05
N LEU A 106 -6.28 0.11 -0.03
CA LEU A 106 -5.47 -0.33 -1.15
C LEU A 106 -4.72 -1.60 -0.75
N ASP A 107 -4.72 -2.61 -1.60
CA ASP A 107 -4.13 -3.93 -1.34
C ASP A 107 -2.78 -4.17 -2.02
N GLN A 108 -2.39 -3.32 -2.94
CA GLN A 108 -1.15 -3.44 -3.71
C GLN A 108 -0.54 -2.08 -4.05
N TYR A 109 0.68 -2.11 -4.59
CA TYR A 109 1.35 -0.91 -5.13
C TYR A 109 0.93 -0.71 -6.58
N ALA A 110 -0.05 0.16 -6.81
CA ALA A 110 -0.47 0.54 -8.15
C ALA A 110 -1.16 1.91 -8.11
N GLU A 111 -1.20 2.60 -9.24
CA GLU A 111 -1.97 3.85 -9.34
C GLU A 111 -3.41 3.62 -8.92
N SER A 112 -3.91 4.50 -8.06
CA SER A 112 -5.26 4.41 -7.55
C SER A 112 -6.07 5.67 -7.86
N ARG A 113 -7.37 5.49 -8.10
CA ARG A 113 -8.31 6.56 -8.46
C ARG A 113 -9.65 6.31 -7.82
N ILE A 114 -10.32 7.37 -7.34
CA ILE A 114 -11.71 7.32 -6.95
C ILE A 114 -12.55 7.97 -8.06
N LEU A 115 -13.52 7.22 -8.53
CA LEU A 115 -14.46 7.63 -9.58
C LEU A 115 -15.84 7.83 -8.99
N ILE A 116 -16.49 8.93 -9.36
CA ILE A 116 -17.88 9.22 -8.98
C ILE A 116 -18.73 9.37 -10.22
N TYR A 117 -19.83 8.63 -10.25
CA TYR A 117 -20.79 8.60 -11.36
C TYR A 117 -22.15 9.09 -10.94
N ASP A 118 -22.92 9.66 -11.87
CA ASP A 118 -24.35 9.93 -11.69
C ASP A 118 -25.20 8.66 -11.94
N LEU A 119 -26.52 8.79 -11.76
CA LEU A 119 -27.47 7.69 -12.00
C LEU A 119 -27.51 7.17 -13.45
N ARG A 120 -26.99 7.94 -14.42
CA ARG A 120 -26.93 7.55 -15.83
C ARG A 120 -25.60 6.91 -16.18
N GLY A 121 -24.68 6.78 -15.20
CA GLY A 121 -23.32 6.27 -15.40
C GLY A 121 -22.35 7.31 -15.98
N ALA A 122 -22.76 8.60 -16.03
CA ALA A 122 -21.83 9.65 -16.45
C ALA A 122 -20.78 9.91 -15.36
N LEU A 123 -19.51 9.97 -15.75
CA LEU A 123 -18.41 10.23 -14.85
C LEU A 123 -18.40 11.70 -14.42
N ILE A 124 -18.68 11.93 -13.15
CA ILE A 124 -18.79 13.26 -12.53
C ILE A 124 -17.45 13.72 -11.99
N ALA A 125 -16.79 12.89 -11.20
CA ALA A 125 -15.49 13.19 -10.62
C ALA A 125 -14.54 12.02 -10.84
N ASP A 126 -13.25 12.36 -10.92
CA ASP A 126 -12.17 11.43 -11.18
C ASP A 126 -10.93 11.96 -10.45
N GLN A 127 -10.67 11.38 -9.30
CA GLN A 127 -9.59 11.82 -8.44
C GLN A 127 -8.48 10.78 -8.44
N GLN A 128 -7.34 11.15 -8.96
CA GLN A 128 -6.12 10.38 -8.80
C GLN A 128 -5.60 10.52 -7.37
N MET A 129 -5.28 9.41 -6.73
CA MET A 129 -4.74 9.39 -5.38
C MET A 129 -3.23 9.57 -5.40
N VAL A 130 -2.72 10.28 -4.41
CA VAL A 130 -1.28 10.50 -4.24
C VAL A 130 -0.61 9.25 -3.66
N ASN A 131 -1.32 8.54 -2.77
CA ASN A 131 -0.83 7.33 -2.12
C ASN A 131 -1.22 6.11 -2.95
N ASN A 132 -0.23 5.34 -3.34
CA ASN A 132 -0.39 4.14 -4.18
C ASN A 132 0.18 2.89 -3.51
N SER A 133 0.43 2.92 -2.21
CA SER A 133 0.89 1.78 -1.41
C SER A 133 -0.26 1.09 -0.69
N PRO A 134 -0.12 -0.20 -0.33
CA PRO A 134 -1.10 -0.88 0.52
C PRO A 134 -1.35 -0.12 1.83
N GLY A 135 -2.61 -0.02 2.24
CA GLY A 135 -2.98 0.71 3.45
C GLY A 135 -4.40 1.27 3.42
N THR A 136 -4.76 1.96 4.51
CA THR A 136 -6.06 2.63 4.67
C THR A 136 -5.87 4.13 4.51
N TYR A 137 -6.74 4.75 3.72
CA TYR A 137 -6.67 6.15 3.34
C TYR A 137 -8.03 6.82 3.42
N HIS A 138 -8.03 8.16 3.36
CA HIS A 138 -9.22 8.99 3.39
C HIS A 138 -9.18 10.02 2.27
N TRP A 139 -10.33 10.25 1.66
CA TRP A 139 -10.54 11.33 0.73
C TRP A 139 -11.90 11.97 0.95
N THR A 140 -11.97 13.29 0.83
CA THR A 140 -13.22 14.06 0.98
C THR A 140 -13.68 14.57 -0.37
N TRP A 141 -14.90 14.22 -0.78
CA TRP A 141 -15.54 14.78 -1.96
C TRP A 141 -16.48 15.93 -1.58
N ASN A 142 -16.27 17.10 -2.18
CA ASN A 142 -17.03 18.32 -1.91
C ASN A 142 -18.23 18.50 -2.85
N ALA A 143 -18.79 17.43 -3.38
CA ALA A 143 -19.91 17.45 -4.34
C ALA A 143 -19.63 18.34 -5.57
N GLU A 144 -18.43 18.26 -6.11
CA GLU A 144 -17.99 18.99 -7.30
C GLU A 144 -17.67 18.04 -8.44
N ASN A 145 -17.92 18.52 -9.67
CA ASN A 145 -17.52 17.80 -10.87
C ASN A 145 -16.03 18.07 -11.22
N LYS A 146 -15.53 17.46 -12.30
CA LYS A 146 -14.16 17.63 -12.81
C LYS A 146 -13.74 19.08 -13.08
N MET A 147 -14.70 20.00 -13.21
CA MET A 147 -14.47 21.42 -13.47
C MET A 147 -14.55 22.26 -12.19
N GLY A 148 -14.66 21.64 -11.00
CA GLY A 148 -14.84 22.33 -9.72
C GLY A 148 -16.24 22.97 -9.56
N ARG A 149 -17.22 22.54 -10.35
CA ARG A 149 -18.60 23.07 -10.24
C ARG A 149 -19.43 22.14 -9.37
N SER A 150 -20.19 22.72 -8.45
CA SER A 150 -21.11 22.00 -7.59
C SER A 150 -22.14 21.21 -8.41
N VAL A 151 -22.39 19.96 -8.00
CA VAL A 151 -23.35 19.06 -8.63
C VAL A 151 -24.72 19.12 -7.95
N PRO A 152 -25.82 18.79 -8.61
CA PRO A 152 -27.19 18.84 -8.04
C PRO A 152 -27.37 17.78 -6.94
N SER A 153 -28.41 17.98 -6.08
CA SER A 153 -28.88 16.94 -5.17
C SER A 153 -29.28 15.68 -5.91
N GLY A 154 -28.98 14.52 -5.35
CA GLY A 154 -29.28 13.25 -5.99
C GLY A 154 -28.44 12.10 -5.50
N ALA A 155 -28.61 10.94 -6.13
CA ALA A 155 -27.78 9.78 -5.87
C ALA A 155 -26.59 9.74 -6.82
N TYR A 156 -25.45 9.36 -6.26
CA TYR A 156 -24.17 9.16 -6.95
C TYR A 156 -23.60 7.80 -6.59
N PHE A 157 -22.68 7.33 -7.39
CA PHE A 157 -21.99 6.05 -7.18
C PHE A 157 -20.48 6.28 -7.09
N VAL A 158 -19.88 5.72 -6.06
CA VAL A 158 -18.45 5.75 -5.82
C VAL A 158 -17.84 4.40 -6.18
N GLN A 159 -16.74 4.40 -6.91
CA GLN A 159 -15.95 3.23 -7.22
C GLN A 159 -14.47 3.58 -7.08
N LEU A 160 -13.71 2.70 -6.44
CA LEU A 160 -12.25 2.79 -6.33
C LEU A 160 -11.61 1.90 -7.41
N LEU A 161 -10.59 2.44 -8.08
CA LEU A 161 -9.73 1.71 -9.01
C LEU A 161 -8.33 1.64 -8.46
N GLN A 162 -7.64 0.52 -8.69
CA GLN A 162 -6.21 0.37 -8.44
C GLN A 162 -5.60 -0.51 -9.55
N GLY A 163 -4.78 0.08 -10.41
CA GLY A 163 -4.37 -0.57 -11.63
C GLY A 163 -5.59 -1.00 -12.47
N GLU A 164 -5.72 -2.30 -12.73
CA GLU A 164 -6.88 -2.88 -13.42
C GLU A 164 -8.01 -3.35 -12.48
N ALA A 165 -7.72 -3.43 -11.17
CA ALA A 165 -8.70 -3.86 -10.17
C ALA A 165 -9.74 -2.77 -9.89
N ARG A 166 -10.95 -3.21 -9.54
CA ARG A 166 -12.07 -2.33 -9.18
C ARG A 166 -12.72 -2.81 -7.90
N SER A 167 -13.06 -1.85 -7.01
CA SER A 167 -13.89 -2.16 -5.84
C SER A 167 -15.36 -2.39 -6.23
N GLU A 168 -16.15 -2.83 -5.26
CA GLU A 168 -17.60 -2.71 -5.35
C GLU A 168 -18.03 -1.25 -5.51
N THR A 169 -19.22 -1.04 -6.05
CA THR A 169 -19.79 0.29 -6.24
C THR A 169 -20.69 0.65 -5.06
N HIS A 170 -20.43 1.79 -4.45
CA HIS A 170 -21.18 2.29 -3.29
C HIS A 170 -22.09 3.47 -3.66
N LYS A 171 -23.35 3.40 -3.23
CA LYS A 171 -24.32 4.49 -3.43
C LYS A 171 -24.17 5.54 -2.32
N ILE A 172 -24.13 6.81 -2.72
CA ILE A 172 -24.17 7.99 -1.84
C ILE A 172 -25.30 8.93 -2.25
N VAL A 173 -25.80 9.69 -1.29
CA VAL A 173 -26.96 10.61 -1.53
C VAL A 173 -26.58 12.00 -1.05
N LEU A 174 -26.54 12.94 -2.00
CA LEU A 174 -26.35 14.36 -1.75
C LEU A 174 -27.70 15.05 -1.51
N LEU A 175 -27.82 15.74 -0.39
CA LEU A 175 -28.94 16.60 -0.02
C LEU A 175 -28.45 18.06 0.04
N LYS A 176 -29.13 18.95 -0.65
CA LYS A 176 -28.86 20.39 -0.56
C LYS A 176 -30.09 21.09 -0.03
#